data_149a2c928bf217646f59649c617f2848
#
_entry.id   149a2c928bf217646f59649c617f2848
#
_cell.length_a   1.000
_cell.length_b   1.000
_cell.length_c   1.000
_cell.angle_alpha   90.00
_cell.angle_beta   90.00
_cell.angle_gamma   90.00
#
_symmetry.space_group_name_H-M   'P 1'
#
loop_
_entity.id
_entity.type
_entity.pdbx_description
1 polymer ?
#
loop_
_entity_poly.entity_id
_entity_poly.type
_entity_poly.pdbx_seq_one_letter_code
_entity_poly.pdbx_strand_id
1 'polypeptide(L)'
;MKELLIGDCHFGTHTNKTLWLNTQIEFFEKQIYPLINKVDRIVFLGDLFDIRYSTNTQVGIEVKNIIRYMLSYNKPIIIVAGNHDYYSPLESLHQYNTYDLVFGKEFEDAYPNLYIVKEKPLLIDSSLFVPWYYTEEDELWKSICKLYRGKVSVLYCHSDLAAWDINKVEPMGYPKVYSGHIHYPYRNPELRLENIGAVMAYNFSDVNSVRHLWILEDGKCIEKIENTTTPRFKRFLNEQIFSITEKDTKNNYIELCISSDKIDSARYKEQTEYLKSNLEYFDMKVKKIDNISEYDQLVPAKFDTNIDTYIEDNMPSHLKSKFEIVKQKVKNDDEL
;
A
#
# COMPACT_ATOMS: atom_id res chain seq x y z
N MET A 1 -5.86 -17.71 16.52
CA MET A 1 -6.78 -17.02 15.59
C MET A 1 -6.02 -16.67 14.33
N LYS A 2 -6.56 -17.11 13.18
CA LYS A 2 -5.96 -16.80 11.86
C LYS A 2 -6.62 -15.59 11.22
N GLU A 3 -5.82 -14.71 10.62
CA GLU A 3 -6.27 -13.46 10.04
C GLU A 3 -5.69 -13.29 8.64
N LEU A 4 -6.52 -12.83 7.70
CA LEU A 4 -6.07 -12.40 6.38
C LEU A 4 -5.91 -10.88 6.39
N LEU A 5 -4.70 -10.39 6.18
CA LEU A 5 -4.43 -8.97 6.00
C LEU A 5 -4.41 -8.61 4.52
N ILE A 6 -5.14 -7.57 4.19
CA ILE A 6 -5.24 -6.99 2.85
C ILE A 6 -4.81 -5.53 2.96
N GLY A 7 -3.74 -5.16 2.28
CA GLY A 7 -3.27 -3.78 2.22
C GLY A 7 -4.09 -2.93 1.26
N ASP A 8 -3.57 -1.78 0.92
CA ASP A 8 -4.21 -0.73 0.13
C ASP A 8 -4.74 -1.28 -1.21
N CYS A 9 -6.05 -1.22 -1.39
CA CYS A 9 -6.73 -1.75 -2.57
C CYS A 9 -6.93 -0.71 -3.67
N HIS A 10 -7.11 0.56 -3.28
CA HIS A 10 -7.31 1.68 -4.20
C HIS A 10 -8.34 1.41 -5.31
N PHE A 11 -9.53 0.93 -4.94
CA PHE A 11 -10.62 0.78 -5.91
C PHE A 11 -10.96 2.13 -6.55
N GLY A 12 -11.02 2.15 -7.87
CA GLY A 12 -11.22 3.38 -8.64
C GLY A 12 -9.92 4.02 -9.13
N THR A 13 -8.78 3.38 -8.92
CA THR A 13 -7.48 3.83 -9.44
C THR A 13 -7.49 4.06 -10.96
N HIS A 14 -6.50 4.82 -11.46
CA HIS A 14 -6.41 5.21 -12.87
C HIS A 14 -7.68 5.88 -13.41
N THR A 15 -8.26 6.78 -12.59
CA THR A 15 -9.44 7.56 -12.97
C THR A 15 -10.66 6.67 -13.27
N ASN A 16 -10.87 5.66 -12.43
CA ASN A 16 -11.99 4.71 -12.52
C ASN A 16 -12.05 3.91 -13.84
N LYS A 17 -10.89 3.60 -14.42
CA LYS A 17 -10.87 2.78 -15.65
C LYS A 17 -11.45 1.40 -15.38
N THR A 18 -12.43 0.99 -16.19
CA THR A 18 -13.10 -0.32 -16.09
C THR A 18 -12.13 -1.49 -16.14
N LEU A 19 -11.06 -1.38 -16.92
CA LEU A 19 -10.03 -2.42 -16.99
C LEU A 19 -9.39 -2.68 -15.61
N TRP A 20 -9.07 -1.63 -14.88
CA TRP A 20 -8.49 -1.74 -13.54
C TRP A 20 -9.50 -2.31 -12.54
N LEU A 21 -10.74 -1.86 -12.58
CA LEU A 21 -11.81 -2.41 -11.74
C LEU A 21 -12.00 -3.91 -11.99
N ASN A 22 -12.06 -4.34 -13.25
CA ASN A 22 -12.18 -5.74 -13.58
C ASN A 22 -10.98 -6.57 -13.10
N THR A 23 -9.77 -6.04 -13.21
CA THR A 23 -8.56 -6.67 -12.69
C THR A 23 -8.61 -6.82 -11.16
N GLN A 24 -9.11 -5.82 -10.45
CA GLN A 24 -9.29 -5.87 -9.00
C GLN A 24 -10.34 -6.91 -8.60
N ILE A 25 -11.48 -6.96 -9.30
CA ILE A 25 -12.52 -7.97 -9.09
C ILE A 25 -11.93 -9.38 -9.29
N GLU A 26 -11.24 -9.60 -10.41
CA GLU A 26 -10.60 -10.90 -10.73
C GLU A 26 -9.60 -11.33 -9.64
N PHE A 27 -8.82 -10.38 -9.09
CA PHE A 27 -7.91 -10.64 -7.99
C PHE A 27 -8.66 -11.12 -6.73
N PHE A 28 -9.77 -10.47 -6.38
CA PHE A 28 -10.59 -10.90 -5.26
C PHE A 28 -11.17 -12.29 -5.48
N GLU A 29 -11.73 -12.57 -6.68
CA GLU A 29 -12.32 -13.86 -7.01
C GLU A 29 -11.30 -15.00 -7.00
N LYS A 30 -10.12 -14.78 -7.59
CA LYS A 30 -9.12 -15.84 -7.77
C LYS A 30 -8.22 -16.04 -6.57
N GLN A 31 -7.91 -15.00 -5.81
CA GLN A 31 -6.91 -15.10 -4.76
C GLN A 31 -7.46 -14.82 -3.34
N ILE A 32 -8.42 -13.92 -3.15
CA ILE A 32 -8.94 -13.60 -1.82
C ILE A 32 -10.07 -14.56 -1.41
N TYR A 33 -11.09 -14.75 -2.25
CA TYR A 33 -12.23 -15.60 -1.90
C TYR A 33 -11.86 -17.02 -1.49
N PRO A 34 -10.89 -17.71 -2.14
CA PRO A 34 -10.45 -19.04 -1.71
C PRO A 34 -9.81 -19.09 -0.32
N LEU A 35 -9.39 -17.94 0.22
CA LEU A 35 -8.76 -17.84 1.53
C LEU A 35 -9.75 -17.62 2.67
N ILE A 36 -10.96 -17.13 2.39
CA ILE A 36 -11.93 -16.74 3.42
C ILE A 36 -12.22 -17.88 4.40
N ASN A 37 -12.40 -19.10 3.91
CA ASN A 37 -12.64 -20.26 4.76
C ASN A 37 -11.43 -20.71 5.57
N LYS A 38 -10.23 -20.26 5.24
CA LYS A 38 -8.96 -20.66 5.89
C LYS A 38 -8.59 -19.76 7.07
N VAL A 39 -9.31 -18.67 7.25
CA VAL A 39 -9.05 -17.67 8.29
C VAL A 39 -10.27 -17.45 9.18
N ASP A 40 -10.05 -16.89 10.34
CA ASP A 40 -11.10 -16.57 11.31
C ASP A 40 -11.62 -15.14 11.15
N ARG A 41 -10.77 -14.23 10.64
CA ARG A 41 -11.03 -12.80 10.49
C ARG A 41 -10.30 -12.24 9.26
N ILE A 42 -10.89 -11.19 8.65
CA ILE A 42 -10.28 -10.46 7.52
C ILE A 42 -10.10 -9.01 7.92
N VAL A 43 -8.92 -8.45 7.65
CA VAL A 43 -8.56 -7.08 8.01
C VAL A 43 -8.04 -6.34 6.78
N PHE A 44 -8.73 -5.26 6.42
CA PHE A 44 -8.25 -4.28 5.44
C PHE A 44 -7.52 -3.17 6.17
N LEU A 45 -6.29 -2.87 5.73
CA LEU A 45 -5.42 -1.90 6.39
C LEU A 45 -5.46 -0.50 5.76
N GLY A 46 -6.62 -0.09 5.29
CA GLY A 46 -6.87 1.25 4.77
C GLY A 46 -6.77 1.38 3.26
N ASP A 47 -7.09 2.57 2.77
CA ASP A 47 -7.11 2.94 1.36
C ASP A 47 -7.85 1.90 0.50
N LEU A 48 -9.08 1.58 0.92
CA LEU A 48 -9.95 0.72 0.14
C LEU A 48 -10.32 1.40 -1.19
N PHE A 49 -10.56 2.72 -1.14
CA PHE A 49 -10.86 3.56 -2.31
C PHE A 49 -9.66 4.43 -2.70
N ASP A 50 -9.58 4.81 -3.98
CA ASP A 50 -8.47 5.62 -4.50
C ASP A 50 -8.78 7.13 -4.47
N ILE A 51 -10.01 7.52 -4.78
CA ILE A 51 -10.39 8.91 -5.02
C ILE A 51 -11.16 9.48 -3.82
N ARG A 52 -10.59 10.49 -3.18
CA ARG A 52 -11.12 11.14 -1.97
C ARG A 52 -12.44 11.90 -2.19
N TYR A 53 -12.61 12.51 -3.35
CA TYR A 53 -13.68 13.50 -3.60
C TYR A 53 -14.89 12.95 -4.34
N SER A 54 -14.77 11.78 -4.93
CA SER A 54 -15.86 11.18 -5.69
C SER A 54 -15.67 9.68 -5.81
N THR A 55 -16.77 8.95 -5.70
CA THR A 55 -16.78 7.52 -6.01
C THR A 55 -17.57 7.30 -7.28
N ASN A 56 -16.95 6.66 -8.25
CA ASN A 56 -17.67 6.22 -9.45
C ASN A 56 -18.74 5.21 -9.05
N THR A 57 -19.94 5.36 -9.59
CA THR A 57 -21.10 4.49 -9.26
C THR A 57 -20.79 3.01 -9.46
N GLN A 58 -20.11 2.65 -10.57
CA GLN A 58 -19.73 1.27 -10.84
C GLN A 58 -18.76 0.74 -9.77
N VAL A 59 -17.73 1.52 -9.44
CA VAL A 59 -16.76 1.17 -8.38
C VAL A 59 -17.47 0.95 -7.05
N GLY A 60 -18.33 1.88 -6.64
CA GLY A 60 -19.08 1.75 -5.39
C GLY A 60 -19.97 0.50 -5.33
N ILE A 61 -20.67 0.18 -6.42
CA ILE A 61 -21.51 -1.02 -6.52
C ILE A 61 -20.66 -2.29 -6.44
N GLU A 62 -19.55 -2.37 -7.18
CA GLU A 62 -18.72 -3.58 -7.20
C GLU A 62 -18.00 -3.80 -5.87
N VAL A 63 -17.47 -2.75 -5.24
CA VAL A 63 -16.88 -2.87 -3.90
C VAL A 63 -17.92 -3.34 -2.88
N LYS A 64 -19.13 -2.79 -2.93
CA LYS A 64 -20.23 -3.24 -2.08
C LYS A 64 -20.59 -4.71 -2.30
N ASN A 65 -20.58 -5.18 -3.56
CA ASN A 65 -20.82 -6.58 -3.92
C ASN A 65 -19.70 -7.50 -3.41
N ILE A 66 -18.43 -7.10 -3.55
CA ILE A 66 -17.26 -7.81 -3.03
C ILE A 66 -17.40 -8.01 -1.51
N ILE A 67 -17.62 -6.92 -0.77
CA ILE A 67 -17.73 -6.98 0.68
C ILE A 67 -18.96 -7.81 1.11
N ARG A 68 -20.10 -7.66 0.41
CA ARG A 68 -21.31 -8.49 0.69
C ARG A 68 -21.04 -9.98 0.47
N TYR A 69 -20.32 -10.33 -0.60
CA TYR A 69 -19.95 -11.72 -0.85
C TYR A 69 -19.06 -12.27 0.27
N MET A 70 -18.05 -11.52 0.68
CA MET A 70 -17.16 -11.93 1.78
C MET A 70 -17.92 -12.07 3.12
N LEU A 71 -18.87 -11.17 3.41
CA LEU A 71 -19.70 -11.20 4.61
C LEU A 71 -20.63 -12.43 4.67
N SER A 72 -20.99 -13.02 3.51
CA SER A 72 -21.81 -14.23 3.44
C SER A 72 -21.16 -15.46 4.08
N TYR A 73 -19.85 -15.42 4.32
CA TYR A 73 -19.09 -16.47 5.02
C TYR A 73 -19.20 -16.36 6.54
N ASN A 74 -19.93 -15.38 7.08
CA ASN A 74 -20.09 -15.12 8.52
C ASN A 74 -18.78 -14.92 9.28
N LYS A 75 -17.73 -14.44 8.60
CA LYS A 75 -16.46 -14.06 9.23
C LYS A 75 -16.47 -12.56 9.55
N PRO A 76 -15.87 -12.15 10.68
CA PRO A 76 -15.63 -10.73 10.94
C PRO A 76 -14.76 -10.11 9.84
N ILE A 77 -15.23 -9.00 9.31
CA ILE A 77 -14.47 -8.14 8.38
C ILE A 77 -14.26 -6.82 9.07
N ILE A 78 -13.00 -6.44 9.25
CA ILE A 78 -12.60 -5.15 9.79
C ILE A 78 -11.98 -4.32 8.68
N ILE A 79 -12.50 -3.14 8.44
CA ILE A 79 -11.96 -2.19 7.47
C ILE A 79 -11.46 -0.99 8.26
N VAL A 80 -10.14 -0.82 8.29
CA VAL A 80 -9.50 0.38 8.82
C VAL A 80 -9.54 1.45 7.75
N ALA A 81 -9.95 2.66 8.05
CA ALA A 81 -9.96 3.73 7.06
C ALA A 81 -8.56 4.30 6.85
N GLY A 82 -8.18 4.43 5.58
CA GLY A 82 -6.95 5.09 5.16
C GLY A 82 -7.16 6.54 4.76
N ASN A 83 -6.10 7.23 4.37
CA ASN A 83 -6.16 8.66 4.03
C ASN A 83 -6.91 8.95 2.72
N HIS A 84 -7.01 7.98 1.81
CA HIS A 84 -7.79 8.11 0.59
C HIS A 84 -9.29 7.89 0.80
N ASP A 85 -9.68 7.29 1.92
CA ASP A 85 -11.09 7.01 2.23
C ASP A 85 -11.84 8.23 2.80
N TYR A 86 -11.13 9.31 3.15
CA TYR A 86 -11.70 10.56 3.62
C TYR A 86 -11.69 11.66 2.57
N TYR A 87 -12.66 12.56 2.66
CA TYR A 87 -12.70 13.77 1.83
C TYR A 87 -11.46 14.65 2.01
N SER A 88 -10.97 14.75 3.25
CA SER A 88 -9.81 15.57 3.62
C SER A 88 -8.93 14.81 4.62
N PRO A 89 -7.62 15.05 4.63
CA PRO A 89 -6.75 14.53 5.68
C PRO A 89 -7.02 15.16 7.06
N LEU A 90 -7.72 16.30 7.13
CA LEU A 90 -8.04 16.98 8.39
C LEU A 90 -9.09 16.19 9.17
N GLU A 91 -8.80 15.83 10.43
CA GLU A 91 -9.67 15.05 11.30
C GLU A 91 -11.08 15.65 11.44
N SER A 92 -11.18 16.98 11.53
CA SER A 92 -12.46 17.69 11.60
C SER A 92 -13.41 17.41 10.42
N LEU A 93 -12.88 16.86 9.31
CA LEU A 93 -13.62 16.50 8.10
C LEU A 93 -13.74 14.99 7.87
N HIS A 94 -13.28 14.13 8.80
CA HIS A 94 -13.37 12.67 8.69
C HIS A 94 -14.81 12.16 8.71
N GLN A 95 -15.77 12.97 9.18
CA GLN A 95 -17.20 12.68 9.00
C GLN A 95 -17.61 12.55 7.52
N TYR A 96 -16.83 13.13 6.60
CA TYR A 96 -17.05 12.99 5.15
C TYR A 96 -16.10 11.92 4.61
N ASN A 97 -16.60 10.71 4.49
CA ASN A 97 -15.82 9.56 4.05
C ASN A 97 -16.56 8.74 3.00
N THR A 98 -15.82 7.99 2.21
CA THR A 98 -16.37 7.19 1.11
C THR A 98 -17.19 6.01 1.61
N TYR A 99 -16.93 5.51 2.81
CA TYR A 99 -17.66 4.37 3.37
C TYR A 99 -19.14 4.70 3.61
N ASP A 100 -19.44 5.87 4.15
CA ASP A 100 -20.83 6.30 4.37
C ASP A 100 -21.58 6.48 3.06
N LEU A 101 -20.88 6.92 2.00
CA LEU A 101 -21.45 7.05 0.67
C LEU A 101 -21.76 5.68 0.03
N VAL A 102 -20.84 4.72 0.15
CA VAL A 102 -20.94 3.42 -0.55
C VAL A 102 -21.77 2.42 0.27
N PHE A 103 -21.48 2.26 1.53
CA PHE A 103 -22.16 1.26 2.36
C PHE A 103 -23.42 1.85 3.00
N GLY A 104 -23.28 2.98 3.68
CA GLY A 104 -24.35 3.61 4.44
C GLY A 104 -24.74 2.79 5.68
N LYS A 105 -25.43 3.45 6.59
CA LYS A 105 -25.80 2.85 7.87
C LYS A 105 -26.68 1.61 7.74
N GLU A 106 -27.60 1.58 6.79
CA GLU A 106 -28.47 0.41 6.57
C GLU A 106 -27.67 -0.86 6.20
N PHE A 107 -26.58 -0.71 5.47
CA PHE A 107 -25.72 -1.83 5.13
C PHE A 107 -24.90 -2.27 6.36
N GLU A 108 -24.35 -1.33 7.11
CA GLU A 108 -23.62 -1.64 8.36
C GLU A 108 -24.54 -2.34 9.36
N ASP A 109 -25.77 -1.86 9.53
CA ASP A 109 -26.76 -2.45 10.44
C ASP A 109 -27.21 -3.87 9.99
N ALA A 110 -27.23 -4.13 8.68
CA ALA A 110 -27.60 -5.44 8.14
C ALA A 110 -26.50 -6.51 8.29
N TYR A 111 -25.25 -6.11 8.51
CA TYR A 111 -24.10 -7.00 8.64
C TYR A 111 -23.34 -6.77 9.94
N PRO A 112 -23.77 -7.37 11.06
CA PRO A 112 -23.17 -7.15 12.39
C PRO A 112 -21.72 -7.68 12.50
N ASN A 113 -21.25 -8.43 11.52
CA ASN A 113 -19.86 -8.90 11.40
C ASN A 113 -18.99 -7.98 10.53
N LEU A 114 -19.49 -6.82 10.08
CA LEU A 114 -18.74 -5.76 9.43
C LEU A 114 -18.41 -4.67 10.44
N TYR A 115 -17.13 -4.33 10.53
CA TYR A 115 -16.61 -3.24 11.37
C TYR A 115 -15.86 -2.26 10.51
N ILE A 116 -16.38 -1.04 10.32
CA ILE A 116 -15.70 0.04 9.63
C ILE A 116 -15.14 1.01 10.65
N VAL A 117 -13.80 1.02 10.78
CA VAL A 117 -13.06 1.83 11.75
C VAL A 117 -12.67 3.12 11.07
N LYS A 118 -13.49 4.16 11.21
CA LYS A 118 -13.36 5.42 10.47
C LYS A 118 -13.24 6.68 11.35
N GLU A 119 -13.74 6.67 12.57
CA GLU A 119 -13.74 7.86 13.44
C GLU A 119 -12.90 7.66 14.69
N LYS A 120 -13.03 6.49 15.32
CA LYS A 120 -12.40 6.18 16.61
C LYS A 120 -11.74 4.82 16.55
N PRO A 121 -10.67 4.62 17.33
CA PRO A 121 -10.07 3.30 17.47
C PRO A 121 -11.08 2.28 17.99
N LEU A 122 -10.98 1.06 17.48
CA LEU A 122 -11.78 -0.08 17.89
C LEU A 122 -10.88 -1.14 18.52
N LEU A 123 -11.19 -1.54 19.75
CA LEU A 123 -10.52 -2.66 20.41
C LEU A 123 -11.41 -3.90 20.35
N ILE A 124 -10.89 -4.96 19.74
CA ILE A 124 -11.52 -6.30 19.77
C ILE A 124 -10.52 -7.25 20.40
N ASP A 125 -10.87 -7.82 21.54
CA ASP A 125 -9.96 -8.62 22.37
C ASP A 125 -8.68 -7.83 22.73
N SER A 126 -7.52 -8.24 22.23
CA SER A 126 -6.25 -7.51 22.38
C SER A 126 -5.74 -6.91 21.07
N SER A 127 -6.59 -6.84 20.05
CA SER A 127 -6.30 -6.24 18.75
C SER A 127 -6.90 -4.83 18.69
N LEU A 128 -6.07 -3.82 18.52
CA LEU A 128 -6.50 -2.43 18.37
C LEU A 128 -6.45 -2.04 16.89
N PHE A 129 -7.55 -1.52 16.38
CA PHE A 129 -7.69 -1.00 15.02
C PHE A 129 -7.78 0.52 15.08
N VAL A 130 -6.85 1.20 14.38
CA VAL A 130 -6.74 2.67 14.41
C VAL A 130 -6.81 3.21 12.99
N PRO A 131 -7.81 4.05 12.67
CA PRO A 131 -7.93 4.66 11.35
C PRO A 131 -6.83 5.68 11.12
N TRP A 132 -6.74 6.18 9.89
CA TRP A 132 -5.83 7.26 9.57
C TRP A 132 -6.10 8.50 10.43
N TYR A 133 -5.04 9.00 11.05
CA TYR A 133 -4.98 10.32 11.65
C TYR A 133 -3.82 11.10 11.07
N TYR A 134 -4.00 12.40 10.88
CA TYR A 134 -2.94 13.24 10.38
C TYR A 134 -1.76 13.27 11.36
N THR A 135 -0.53 13.16 10.86
CA THR A 135 0.67 12.96 11.70
C THR A 135 1.01 14.13 12.64
N GLU A 136 0.48 15.32 12.37
CA GLU A 136 0.66 16.48 13.25
C GLU A 136 -0.15 16.39 14.56
N GLU A 137 -0.99 15.37 14.71
CA GLU A 137 -1.84 15.19 15.89
C GLU A 137 -1.20 14.26 16.94
N ASP A 138 0.02 14.56 17.34
CA ASP A 138 0.71 13.81 18.41
C ASP A 138 -0.10 13.67 19.70
N GLU A 139 -0.92 14.66 20.03
CA GLU A 139 -1.76 14.63 21.24
C GLU A 139 -2.88 13.57 21.14
N LEU A 140 -3.42 13.34 19.94
CA LEU A 140 -4.39 12.27 19.72
C LEU A 140 -3.75 10.90 19.90
N TRP A 141 -2.58 10.66 19.31
CA TRP A 141 -1.81 9.44 19.53
C TRP A 141 -1.48 9.20 21.00
N LYS A 142 -1.00 10.22 21.70
CA LYS A 142 -0.73 10.15 23.16
C LYS A 142 -1.99 9.75 23.95
N SER A 143 -3.14 10.28 23.56
CA SER A 143 -4.42 9.95 24.20
C SER A 143 -4.82 8.50 23.93
N ILE A 144 -4.68 8.01 22.70
CA ILE A 144 -4.92 6.61 22.30
C ILE A 144 -3.99 5.68 23.09
N CYS A 145 -2.68 5.98 23.10
CA CYS A 145 -1.69 5.21 23.82
C CYS A 145 -2.02 5.08 25.32
N LYS A 146 -2.42 6.18 25.94
CA LYS A 146 -2.81 6.20 27.36
C LYS A 146 -4.06 5.38 27.63
N LEU A 147 -5.09 5.48 26.77
CA LEU A 147 -6.38 4.80 26.92
C LEU A 147 -6.23 3.28 26.79
N TYR A 148 -5.36 2.83 25.90
CA TYR A 148 -5.21 1.40 25.56
C TYR A 148 -3.94 0.77 26.17
N ARG A 149 -3.24 1.46 27.05
CA ARG A 149 -2.00 0.99 27.69
C ARG A 149 -2.18 -0.40 28.29
N GLY A 150 -1.29 -1.32 27.94
CA GLY A 150 -1.27 -2.70 28.45
C GLY A 150 -2.44 -3.59 28.01
N LYS A 151 -3.29 -3.10 27.10
CA LYS A 151 -4.45 -3.85 26.58
C LYS A 151 -4.24 -4.40 25.17
N VAL A 152 -3.18 -3.94 24.48
CA VAL A 152 -2.95 -4.20 23.06
C VAL A 152 -1.79 -5.14 22.88
N SER A 153 -2.05 -6.26 22.20
CA SER A 153 -1.00 -7.19 21.72
C SER A 153 -0.64 -6.94 20.26
N VAL A 154 -1.64 -6.59 19.45
CA VAL A 154 -1.47 -6.29 18.03
C VAL A 154 -2.21 -4.98 17.71
N LEU A 155 -1.52 -4.10 16.99
CA LEU A 155 -2.07 -2.85 16.47
C LEU A 155 -2.18 -2.94 14.95
N TYR A 156 -3.36 -2.65 14.43
CA TYR A 156 -3.64 -2.51 13.01
C TYR A 156 -3.96 -1.05 12.71
N CYS A 157 -3.24 -0.44 11.78
CA CYS A 157 -3.46 0.96 11.46
C CYS A 157 -3.21 1.25 9.98
N HIS A 158 -3.57 2.46 9.58
CA HIS A 158 -3.11 3.03 8.32
C HIS A 158 -2.29 4.26 8.66
N SER A 159 -0.97 4.19 8.54
CA SER A 159 -0.08 5.25 9.02
C SER A 159 1.29 5.19 8.35
N ASP A 160 1.95 6.34 8.29
CA ASP A 160 3.35 6.42 7.89
C ASP A 160 4.25 5.91 9.02
N LEU A 161 4.55 4.61 8.97
CA LEU A 161 5.43 3.97 9.97
C LEU A 161 6.87 4.50 9.93
N ALA A 162 7.29 5.14 8.84
CA ALA A 162 8.62 5.73 8.74
C ALA A 162 8.79 6.93 9.67
N ALA A 163 7.67 7.60 10.00
CA ALA A 163 7.65 8.70 10.97
C ALA A 163 7.49 8.22 12.43
N TRP A 164 7.43 6.92 12.67
CA TRP A 164 7.26 6.38 14.01
C TRP A 164 8.60 6.20 14.71
N ASP A 165 8.60 6.54 15.99
CA ASP A 165 9.68 6.30 16.93
C ASP A 165 9.20 5.49 18.15
N ILE A 166 10.09 5.26 19.12
CA ILE A 166 9.78 4.51 20.31
C ILE A 166 8.66 5.15 21.14
N ASN A 167 8.52 6.49 21.10
CA ASN A 167 7.52 7.23 21.87
C ASN A 167 6.09 6.93 21.38
N LYS A 168 5.93 6.44 20.16
CA LYS A 168 4.63 6.04 19.59
C LYS A 168 4.17 4.67 20.10
N VAL A 169 5.08 3.72 20.34
CA VAL A 169 4.74 2.31 20.66
C VAL A 169 4.95 1.94 22.13
N GLU A 170 5.93 2.55 22.81
CA GLU A 170 6.22 2.28 24.22
C GLU A 170 5.00 2.48 25.14
N PRO A 171 4.25 3.57 25.03
CA PRO A 171 3.10 3.81 25.91
C PRO A 171 2.02 2.72 25.83
N MET A 172 1.92 2.00 24.71
CA MET A 172 0.99 0.88 24.54
C MET A 172 1.56 -0.49 24.98
N GLY A 173 2.83 -0.54 25.40
CA GLY A 173 3.49 -1.78 25.81
C GLY A 173 4.10 -2.56 24.65
N TYR A 174 4.58 -1.88 23.62
CA TYR A 174 5.22 -2.47 22.44
C TYR A 174 4.36 -3.51 21.72
N PRO A 175 3.14 -3.19 21.27
CA PRO A 175 2.36 -4.13 20.48
C PRO A 175 3.10 -4.47 19.17
N LYS A 176 2.75 -5.61 18.58
CA LYS A 176 3.12 -5.86 17.18
C LYS A 176 2.27 -4.93 16.30
N VAL A 177 2.88 -4.20 15.39
CA VAL A 177 2.19 -3.23 14.54
C VAL A 177 2.17 -3.67 13.08
N TYR A 178 0.99 -3.64 12.48
CA TYR A 178 0.76 -3.85 11.05
C TYR A 178 0.07 -2.63 10.46
N SER A 179 0.61 -2.11 9.35
CA SER A 179 0.07 -0.92 8.67
C SER A 179 -0.07 -1.09 7.17
N GLY A 180 -1.01 -0.35 6.58
CA GLY A 180 -1.00 0.07 5.18
C GLY A 180 -0.30 1.42 5.00
N HIS A 181 -0.67 2.18 3.96
CA HIS A 181 -0.24 3.52 3.55
C HIS A 181 1.00 3.55 2.65
N ILE A 182 2.10 2.94 3.06
CA ILE A 182 3.28 2.85 2.19
C ILE A 182 3.10 1.65 1.26
N HIS A 183 3.09 1.86 -0.05
CA HIS A 183 2.81 0.78 -1.01
C HIS A 183 3.89 -0.31 -1.02
N TYR A 184 5.11 -0.03 -0.57
CA TYR A 184 6.17 -1.01 -0.45
C TYR A 184 6.16 -1.68 0.92
N PRO A 185 6.37 -3.01 1.02
CA PRO A 185 6.57 -3.67 2.29
C PRO A 185 7.78 -3.07 3.02
N TYR A 186 7.59 -2.66 4.25
CA TYR A 186 8.62 -2.07 5.11
C TYR A 186 8.60 -2.73 6.49
N ARG A 187 9.77 -2.88 7.10
CA ARG A 187 9.88 -3.47 8.42
C ARG A 187 10.87 -2.69 9.29
N ASN A 188 10.45 -2.38 10.52
CA ASN A 188 11.33 -1.94 11.59
C ASN A 188 11.27 -2.98 12.73
N PRO A 189 12.26 -3.89 12.85
CA PRO A 189 12.26 -4.95 13.85
C PRO A 189 12.37 -4.42 15.29
N GLU A 190 13.07 -3.32 15.52
CA GLU A 190 13.28 -2.72 16.84
C GLU A 190 11.96 -2.22 17.44
N LEU A 191 11.13 -1.62 16.61
CA LEU A 191 9.81 -1.12 17.00
C LEU A 191 8.70 -2.14 16.76
N ARG A 192 9.01 -3.35 16.29
CA ARG A 192 8.04 -4.40 15.93
C ARG A 192 7.00 -3.96 14.91
N LEU A 193 7.39 -3.04 14.01
CA LEU A 193 6.52 -2.47 12.98
C LEU A 193 6.70 -3.21 11.66
N GLU A 194 5.58 -3.51 11.00
CA GLU A 194 5.55 -4.04 9.63
C GLU A 194 4.48 -3.32 8.81
N ASN A 195 4.90 -2.65 7.75
CA ASN A 195 4.01 -2.22 6.69
C ASN A 195 3.88 -3.35 5.67
N ILE A 196 2.65 -3.78 5.37
CA ILE A 196 2.46 -4.94 4.50
C ILE A 196 2.53 -4.60 3.02
N GLY A 197 2.45 -3.31 2.69
CA GLY A 197 2.40 -2.82 1.32
C GLY A 197 1.02 -2.94 0.68
N ALA A 198 0.86 -2.32 -0.47
CA ALA A 198 -0.36 -2.43 -1.26
C ALA A 198 -0.51 -3.84 -1.86
N VAL A 199 -1.75 -4.29 -2.09
CA VAL A 199 -2.03 -5.64 -2.64
C VAL A 199 -1.66 -5.79 -4.10
N MET A 200 -1.51 -4.69 -4.84
CA MET A 200 -1.11 -4.68 -6.24
C MET A 200 -0.21 -3.49 -6.55
N ALA A 201 0.47 -3.52 -7.66
CA ALA A 201 1.22 -2.37 -8.17
C ALA A 201 0.28 -1.42 -8.92
N TYR A 202 0.47 -0.11 -8.77
CA TYR A 202 -0.43 0.90 -9.36
C TYR A 202 0.22 1.75 -10.44
N ASN A 203 1.53 1.88 -10.43
CA ASN A 203 2.25 2.71 -11.39
C ASN A 203 3.74 2.33 -11.50
N PHE A 204 4.50 3.05 -12.32
CA PHE A 204 5.92 2.79 -12.53
C PHE A 204 6.84 3.19 -11.35
N SER A 205 6.34 3.75 -10.26
CA SER A 205 7.08 3.80 -9.00
C SER A 205 7.12 2.44 -8.29
N ASP A 206 6.19 1.54 -8.65
CA ASP A 206 6.06 0.18 -8.11
C ASP A 206 6.84 -0.87 -8.93
N VAL A 207 7.75 -0.45 -9.80
CA VAL A 207 8.53 -1.34 -10.67
C VAL A 207 9.22 -2.44 -9.87
N ASN A 208 9.12 -3.67 -10.39
CA ASN A 208 9.75 -4.87 -9.85
C ASN A 208 9.34 -5.25 -8.41
N SER A 209 8.33 -4.59 -7.84
CA SER A 209 7.83 -4.96 -6.52
C SER A 209 6.92 -6.18 -6.58
N VAL A 210 7.12 -7.11 -5.67
CA VAL A 210 6.24 -8.27 -5.48
C VAL A 210 5.23 -7.93 -4.39
N ARG A 211 3.95 -8.16 -4.66
CA ARG A 211 2.84 -7.83 -3.78
C ARG A 211 2.29 -9.08 -3.13
N HIS A 212 1.82 -8.97 -1.90
CA HIS A 212 1.40 -10.13 -1.12
C HIS A 212 0.13 -9.85 -0.31
N LEU A 213 -0.67 -10.90 -0.15
CA LEU A 213 -1.61 -11.04 0.95
C LEU A 213 -0.86 -11.70 2.13
N TRP A 214 -1.16 -11.28 3.35
CA TRP A 214 -0.49 -11.83 4.52
C TRP A 214 -1.48 -12.62 5.37
N ILE A 215 -1.08 -13.83 5.80
CA ILE A 215 -1.82 -14.60 6.78
C ILE A 215 -1.08 -14.52 8.11
N LEU A 216 -1.78 -14.07 9.13
CA LEU A 216 -1.30 -14.08 10.50
C LEU A 216 -1.93 -15.24 11.27
N GLU A 217 -1.21 -15.73 12.27
CA GLU A 217 -1.73 -16.57 13.33
C GLU A 217 -1.26 -16.00 14.67
N ASP A 218 -2.22 -15.67 15.54
CA ASP A 218 -1.97 -15.06 16.84
C ASP A 218 -1.03 -13.84 16.77
N GLY A 219 -1.31 -12.95 15.80
CA GLY A 219 -0.54 -11.73 15.57
C GLY A 219 0.85 -11.92 14.97
N LYS A 220 1.20 -13.13 14.47
CA LYS A 220 2.46 -13.40 13.79
C LYS A 220 2.21 -13.79 12.34
N CYS A 221 2.95 -13.19 11.41
CA CYS A 221 2.90 -13.59 10.01
C CYS A 221 3.43 -15.02 9.85
N ILE A 222 2.57 -15.91 9.34
CA ILE A 222 2.91 -17.31 9.06
C ILE A 222 3.04 -17.58 7.56
N GLU A 223 2.40 -16.77 6.71
CA GLU A 223 2.41 -16.95 5.26
C GLU A 223 2.26 -15.61 4.54
N LYS A 224 2.97 -15.46 3.42
CA LYS A 224 2.82 -14.36 2.46
C LYS A 224 2.47 -14.96 1.11
N ILE A 225 1.28 -14.67 0.61
CA ILE A 225 0.76 -15.21 -0.65
C ILE A 225 0.97 -14.16 -1.72
N GLU A 226 1.81 -14.47 -2.71
CA GLU A 226 2.11 -13.56 -3.81
C GLU A 226 0.86 -13.28 -4.66
N ASN A 227 0.65 -12.01 -4.99
CA ASN A 227 -0.34 -11.61 -5.98
C ASN A 227 0.17 -11.94 -7.39
N THR A 228 -0.41 -12.96 -7.99
CA THR A 228 -0.08 -13.43 -9.34
C THR A 228 -1.14 -13.07 -10.39
N THR A 229 -2.25 -12.46 -9.97
CA THR A 229 -3.40 -12.14 -10.84
C THR A 229 -3.28 -10.77 -11.48
N THR A 230 -2.75 -9.77 -10.73
CA THR A 230 -2.72 -8.40 -11.21
C THR A 230 -1.49 -8.10 -12.06
N PRO A 231 -1.58 -7.12 -12.98
CA PRO A 231 -0.44 -6.70 -13.79
C PRO A 231 0.73 -6.21 -12.94
N ARG A 232 1.93 -6.42 -13.45
CA ARG A 232 3.15 -5.82 -12.92
C ARG A 232 3.61 -4.68 -13.80
N PHE A 233 4.34 -3.75 -13.20
CA PHE A 233 5.04 -2.70 -13.90
C PHE A 233 6.51 -3.12 -14.07
N LYS A 234 6.94 -3.23 -15.31
CA LYS A 234 8.30 -3.64 -15.65
C LYS A 234 9.00 -2.56 -16.44
N ARG A 235 10.25 -2.30 -16.11
CA ARG A 235 11.10 -1.33 -16.78
C ARG A 235 12.32 -2.03 -17.36
N PHE A 236 12.65 -1.69 -18.60
CA PHE A 236 13.81 -2.20 -19.31
C PHE A 236 14.68 -1.04 -19.80
N LEU A 237 15.97 -1.11 -19.51
CA LEU A 237 16.92 -0.06 -19.79
C LEU A 237 17.79 -0.46 -20.98
N ASN A 238 17.93 0.43 -21.99
CA ASN A 238 18.84 0.29 -23.11
C ASN A 238 18.92 -1.13 -23.68
N GLU A 239 20.07 -1.80 -23.57
CA GLU A 239 20.31 -3.11 -24.17
C GLU A 239 19.37 -4.21 -23.65
N GLN A 240 18.75 -4.04 -22.49
CA GLN A 240 17.80 -5.01 -21.96
C GLN A 240 16.58 -5.19 -22.86
N ILE A 241 16.24 -4.17 -23.67
CA ILE A 241 15.09 -4.25 -24.58
C ILE A 241 15.23 -5.35 -25.64
N PHE A 242 16.46 -5.79 -25.94
CA PHE A 242 16.73 -6.85 -26.90
C PHE A 242 16.56 -8.26 -26.34
N SER A 243 16.39 -8.40 -25.02
CA SER A 243 16.16 -9.66 -24.33
C SER A 243 14.71 -9.86 -23.87
N ILE A 244 13.82 -8.90 -24.16
CA ILE A 244 12.41 -8.95 -23.74
C ILE A 244 11.70 -10.09 -24.48
N THR A 245 10.98 -10.90 -23.71
CA THR A 245 10.18 -12.02 -24.19
C THR A 245 8.69 -11.80 -23.91
N GLU A 246 7.81 -12.60 -24.49
CA GLU A 246 6.38 -12.57 -24.19
C GLU A 246 6.08 -12.80 -22.70
N LYS A 247 6.87 -13.62 -22.00
CA LYS A 247 6.73 -13.82 -20.56
C LYS A 247 6.95 -12.54 -19.76
N ASP A 248 7.74 -11.61 -20.29
CA ASP A 248 7.98 -10.33 -19.63
C ASP A 248 6.87 -9.33 -19.85
N THR A 249 6.21 -9.38 -21.00
CA THR A 249 5.25 -8.37 -21.44
C THR A 249 3.80 -8.78 -21.20
N LYS A 250 3.49 -10.07 -21.34
CA LYS A 250 2.11 -10.55 -21.23
C LYS A 250 1.46 -10.14 -19.90
N ASN A 251 0.32 -9.47 -20.00
CA ASN A 251 -0.45 -8.94 -18.87
C ASN A 251 0.34 -7.97 -17.97
N ASN A 252 1.35 -7.28 -18.51
CA ASN A 252 2.15 -6.33 -17.75
C ASN A 252 2.18 -4.94 -18.42
N TYR A 253 2.47 -3.93 -17.61
CA TYR A 253 2.79 -2.57 -18.06
C TYR A 253 4.29 -2.47 -18.28
N ILE A 254 4.70 -2.01 -19.47
CA ILE A 254 6.09 -1.99 -19.91
C ILE A 254 6.56 -0.56 -20.12
N GLU A 255 7.70 -0.19 -19.55
CA GLU A 255 8.41 1.05 -19.83
C GLU A 255 9.79 0.73 -20.41
N LEU A 256 10.01 1.13 -21.66
CA LEU A 256 11.28 1.00 -22.36
C LEU A 256 12.04 2.32 -22.21
N CYS A 257 13.05 2.35 -21.37
CA CYS A 257 13.88 3.51 -21.12
C CYS A 257 15.14 3.47 -22.00
N ILE A 258 15.24 4.38 -22.97
CA ILE A 258 16.32 4.40 -23.96
C ILE A 258 17.05 5.73 -23.85
N SER A 259 18.37 5.67 -23.75
CA SER A 259 19.21 6.88 -23.67
C SER A 259 19.13 7.73 -24.94
N SER A 260 19.29 9.03 -24.75
CA SER A 260 19.14 10.05 -25.79
C SER A 260 20.03 9.84 -27.01
N ASP A 261 21.21 9.26 -26.80
CA ASP A 261 22.19 8.96 -27.88
C ASP A 261 21.79 7.71 -28.69
N LYS A 262 20.92 6.85 -28.18
CA LYS A 262 20.51 5.57 -28.77
C LYS A 262 19.12 5.56 -29.37
N ILE A 263 18.18 6.32 -28.81
CA ILE A 263 16.74 6.24 -29.12
C ILE A 263 16.44 6.45 -30.62
N ASP A 264 17.24 7.29 -31.28
CA ASP A 264 17.03 7.60 -32.69
C ASP A 264 17.74 6.65 -33.65
N SER A 265 18.54 5.71 -33.14
CA SER A 265 19.21 4.72 -34.00
C SER A 265 18.20 3.72 -34.59
N ALA A 266 18.47 3.29 -35.85
CA ALA A 266 17.61 2.33 -36.55
C ALA A 266 17.40 1.05 -35.72
N ARG A 267 18.45 0.53 -35.10
CA ARG A 267 18.43 -0.68 -34.27
C ARG A 267 17.38 -0.61 -33.13
N TYR A 268 17.33 0.51 -32.39
CA TYR A 268 16.39 0.68 -31.28
C TYR A 268 14.96 0.94 -31.77
N LYS A 269 14.80 1.67 -32.89
CA LYS A 269 13.48 1.90 -33.50
C LYS A 269 12.88 0.59 -33.99
N GLU A 270 13.63 -0.21 -34.73
CA GLU A 270 13.19 -1.54 -35.21
C GLU A 270 12.81 -2.46 -34.04
N GLN A 271 13.62 -2.49 -32.97
CA GLN A 271 13.33 -3.32 -31.82
C GLN A 271 12.05 -2.85 -31.08
N THR A 272 11.86 -1.56 -30.91
CA THR A 272 10.65 -1.04 -30.23
C THR A 272 9.40 -1.30 -31.05
N GLU A 273 9.46 -1.16 -32.37
CA GLU A 273 8.34 -1.51 -33.27
C GLU A 273 8.07 -3.02 -33.26
N TYR A 274 9.11 -3.85 -33.27
CA TYR A 274 8.97 -5.30 -33.14
C TYR A 274 8.24 -5.67 -31.84
N LEU A 275 8.66 -5.14 -30.68
CA LEU A 275 8.05 -5.43 -29.39
C LEU A 275 6.57 -5.01 -29.37
N LYS A 276 6.26 -3.82 -29.86
CA LYS A 276 4.88 -3.31 -29.92
C LYS A 276 3.97 -4.11 -30.85
N SER A 277 4.52 -4.63 -31.93
CA SER A 277 3.73 -5.31 -32.96
C SER A 277 3.56 -6.81 -32.75
N ASN A 278 4.48 -7.44 -31.98
CA ASN A 278 4.57 -8.89 -31.91
C ASN A 278 4.36 -9.46 -30.49
N LEU A 279 4.37 -8.63 -29.44
CA LEU A 279 4.18 -9.12 -28.08
C LEU A 279 2.86 -8.62 -27.47
N GLU A 280 2.27 -9.42 -26.61
CA GLU A 280 1.07 -9.08 -25.86
C GLU A 280 1.47 -8.30 -24.57
N TYR A 281 0.80 -7.16 -24.29
CA TYR A 281 1.04 -6.33 -23.12
C TYR A 281 -0.22 -5.48 -22.78
N PHE A 282 -0.31 -4.95 -21.55
CA PHE A 282 -1.38 -4.01 -21.19
C PHE A 282 -1.15 -2.61 -21.76
N ASP A 283 0.06 -2.08 -21.56
CA ASP A 283 0.51 -0.83 -22.15
C ASP A 283 2.04 -0.85 -22.27
N MET A 284 2.57 -0.23 -23.33
CA MET A 284 4.00 -0.15 -23.56
C MET A 284 4.39 1.27 -23.93
N LYS A 285 5.22 1.89 -23.09
CA LYS A 285 5.73 3.25 -23.26
C LYS A 285 7.21 3.24 -23.57
N VAL A 286 7.61 4.12 -24.49
CA VAL A 286 9.02 4.40 -24.75
C VAL A 286 9.36 5.73 -24.10
N LYS A 287 10.35 5.75 -23.22
CA LYS A 287 10.83 6.92 -22.50
C LYS A 287 12.27 7.22 -22.88
N LYS A 288 12.50 8.45 -23.34
CA LYS A 288 13.84 8.98 -23.54
C LYS A 288 14.44 9.35 -22.20
N ILE A 289 15.69 8.95 -21.95
CA ILE A 289 16.43 9.25 -20.74
C ILE A 289 17.77 9.92 -21.08
N ASP A 290 18.11 10.99 -20.37
CA ASP A 290 19.36 11.72 -20.59
C ASP A 290 20.48 11.21 -19.68
N ASN A 291 20.14 10.66 -18.52
CA ASN A 291 21.10 10.17 -17.54
C ASN A 291 20.68 8.80 -16.99
N ILE A 292 21.45 7.76 -17.28
CA ILE A 292 21.14 6.38 -16.86
C ILE A 292 21.28 6.23 -15.33
N SER A 293 22.21 6.96 -14.71
CA SER A 293 22.47 6.88 -13.27
C SER A 293 21.27 7.32 -12.41
N GLU A 294 20.38 8.17 -12.94
CA GLU A 294 19.14 8.53 -12.26
C GLU A 294 18.13 7.37 -12.24
N TYR A 295 18.19 6.46 -13.20
CA TYR A 295 17.27 5.33 -13.33
C TYR A 295 17.75 4.06 -12.66
N ASP A 296 19.06 3.82 -12.54
CA ASP A 296 19.60 2.72 -11.73
C ASP A 296 19.30 2.91 -10.24
N GLN A 297 19.11 4.17 -9.79
CA GLN A 297 18.69 4.51 -8.44
C GLN A 297 17.18 4.34 -8.20
N LEU A 298 16.36 4.25 -9.26
CA LEU A 298 14.92 3.99 -9.18
C LEU A 298 14.56 2.49 -9.15
N VAL A 299 15.53 1.60 -9.18
CA VAL A 299 15.33 0.22 -8.72
C VAL A 299 15.12 0.34 -7.20
N PRO A 300 13.99 -0.15 -6.64
CA PRO A 300 13.86 -0.20 -5.19
C PRO A 300 15.10 -0.89 -4.66
N ALA A 301 15.98 -0.15 -4.01
CA ALA A 301 17.07 -0.74 -3.27
C ALA A 301 16.44 -1.84 -2.43
N LYS A 302 17.00 -3.04 -2.43
CA LYS A 302 16.62 -4.03 -1.43
C LYS A 302 16.62 -3.27 -0.12
N PHE A 303 15.42 -3.10 0.48
CA PHE A 303 15.25 -2.36 1.73
C PHE A 303 15.88 -3.17 2.89
N ASP A 304 17.18 -3.39 2.81
CA ASP A 304 18.06 -3.83 3.91
C ASP A 304 18.91 -2.66 4.44
N THR A 305 18.68 -1.44 3.90
CA THR A 305 19.45 -0.28 4.29
C THR A 305 18.65 0.61 5.23
N ASN A 306 19.34 1.08 6.24
CA ASN A 306 18.91 2.08 7.20
C ASN A 306 18.17 3.23 6.48
N ILE A 307 17.02 3.63 7.01
CA ILE A 307 16.14 4.68 6.45
C ILE A 307 16.90 5.99 6.21
N ASP A 308 17.90 6.28 7.04
CA ASP A 308 18.78 7.44 6.90
C ASP A 308 19.52 7.44 5.56
N THR A 309 20.01 6.28 5.12
CA THR A 309 20.71 6.12 3.85
C THR A 309 19.74 6.34 2.67
N TYR A 310 18.51 5.83 2.78
CA TYR A 310 17.50 6.06 1.75
C TYR A 310 17.10 7.52 1.63
N ILE A 311 16.91 8.22 2.75
CA ILE A 311 16.60 9.65 2.77
C ILE A 311 17.78 10.44 2.20
N GLU A 312 19.02 10.15 2.60
CA GLU A 312 20.23 10.80 2.09
C GLU A 312 20.39 10.64 0.58
N ASP A 313 20.12 9.45 0.05
CA ASP A 313 20.28 9.13 -1.37
C ASP A 313 19.18 9.76 -2.24
N ASN A 314 17.96 9.90 -1.73
CA ASN A 314 16.84 10.43 -2.49
C ASN A 314 16.52 11.92 -2.21
N MET A 315 17.23 12.55 -1.30
CA MET A 315 17.01 13.94 -0.92
C MET A 315 17.57 14.89 -2.00
N PRO A 316 16.80 15.90 -2.43
CA PRO A 316 17.29 16.96 -3.30
C PRO A 316 18.57 17.61 -2.74
N SER A 317 19.57 17.83 -3.59
CA SER A 317 20.91 18.30 -3.17
C SER A 317 20.89 19.60 -2.32
N HIS A 318 19.91 20.47 -2.56
CA HIS A 318 19.77 21.73 -1.80
C HIS A 318 19.23 21.53 -0.36
N LEU A 319 18.72 20.35 -0.02
CA LEU A 319 18.22 20.00 1.31
C LEU A 319 19.23 19.18 2.12
N LYS A 320 20.23 18.55 1.47
CA LYS A 320 21.21 17.68 2.14
C LYS A 320 21.96 18.40 3.28
N SER A 321 22.36 19.63 3.07
CA SER A 321 23.06 20.41 4.10
C SER A 321 22.18 20.74 5.32
N LYS A 322 20.88 20.93 5.11
CA LYS A 322 19.92 21.17 6.22
C LYS A 322 19.64 19.87 6.98
N PHE A 323 19.55 18.76 6.29
CA PHE A 323 19.36 17.45 6.90
C PHE A 323 20.54 17.06 7.80
N GLU A 324 21.78 17.27 7.35
CA GLU A 324 22.97 17.03 8.16
C GLU A 324 23.00 17.88 9.45
N ILE A 325 22.55 19.14 9.37
CA ILE A 325 22.46 20.01 10.56
C ILE A 325 21.42 19.47 11.56
N VAL A 326 20.27 18.98 11.07
CA VAL A 326 19.22 18.39 11.92
C VAL A 326 19.73 17.09 12.54
N LYS A 327 20.36 16.22 11.77
CA LYS A 327 20.93 14.95 12.22
C LYS A 327 21.99 15.14 13.31
N GLN A 328 22.85 16.15 13.17
CA GLN A 328 23.83 16.50 14.20
C GLN A 328 23.18 17.07 15.47
N LYS A 329 22.12 17.86 15.35
CA LYS A 329 21.39 18.38 16.53
C LYS A 329 20.72 17.27 17.32
N VAL A 330 20.05 16.33 16.63
CA VAL A 330 19.40 15.17 17.27
C VAL A 330 20.43 14.33 18.03
N LYS A 331 21.59 14.04 17.42
CA LYS A 331 22.66 13.29 18.11
C LYS A 331 23.23 14.01 19.34
N ASN A 332 23.27 15.34 19.32
CA ASN A 332 23.79 16.12 20.47
C ASN A 332 22.74 16.28 21.59
N ASP A 333 21.44 16.18 21.28
CA ASP A 333 20.38 16.21 22.29
C ASP A 333 20.20 14.85 22.99
N ASP A 334 20.66 13.74 22.37
CA ASP A 334 20.67 12.40 22.99
C ASP A 334 21.87 12.15 23.94
N GLU A 335 22.83 13.09 24.03
CA GLU A 335 23.97 13.02 24.95
C GLU A 335 23.77 13.89 26.22
N LEU A 336 22.60 14.50 26.42
CA LEU A 336 22.24 15.28 27.64
C LEU A 336 21.11 14.57 28.40
#